data_455820e76582dde9caca575a7132a4ec
#
_entry.id   455820e76582dde9caca575a7132a4ec
#
_cell.length_a   1.000
_cell.length_b   1.000
_cell.length_c   1.000
_cell.angle_alpha   90.00
_cell.angle_beta   90.00
_cell.angle_gamma   90.00
#
_symmetry.space_group_name_H-M   'P 1'
#
loop_
_entity.id
_entity.type
_entity.pdbx_description
1 polymer ?
#
loop_
_entity_poly.entity_id
_entity_poly.type
_entity_poly.pdbx_seq_one_letter_code
_entity_poly.pdbx_strand_id
1 'polypeptide(L)'
;KEKSIHDYVSNSVGIMHACGHDGHMAMLMGAAQKLSLDRNFDGRIVFIFQPNEEHGLGAQAMIEEGLFEKFSISEIYAFHNLPGSPLGEVSTRVGQICSSESLFEIELNGIGGHSSMPHVCKDVIAIGSELIMSLQTIISRKLSPGSGAVLSVTEFISDGQRNILAGSAVIKGDVRTKNSADRDLIENLIDKMCQGIATEHEIEVNHIFNTEFIETINAQVPTDIVI
;
A
#
# COMPACT_ATOMS: atom_id res chain seq x y z
N LYS A 1 -10.45 15.34 -3.61
CA LYS A 1 -11.18 16.35 -4.39
C LYS A 1 -10.34 16.76 -5.57
N GLU A 2 -10.87 16.64 -6.79
CA GLU A 2 -10.18 17.02 -8.00
C GLU A 2 -9.85 18.53 -8.01
N LYS A 3 -8.63 18.86 -8.47
CA LYS A 3 -8.13 20.23 -8.59
C LYS A 3 -7.72 20.56 -10.04
N SER A 4 -7.99 19.65 -10.99
CA SER A 4 -7.67 19.88 -12.39
C SER A 4 -8.54 21.01 -12.96
N ILE A 5 -8.03 21.65 -14.03
CA ILE A 5 -8.68 22.78 -14.73
C ILE A 5 -9.12 22.38 -16.14
N HIS A 6 -9.20 21.07 -16.43
CA HIS A 6 -9.62 20.54 -17.72
C HIS A 6 -11.14 20.60 -17.89
N ASP A 7 -11.60 20.62 -19.13
CA ASP A 7 -13.05 20.62 -19.45
C ASP A 7 -13.74 19.27 -19.16
N TYR A 8 -12.96 18.22 -18.92
CA TYR A 8 -13.39 16.82 -18.65
C TYR A 8 -13.13 16.38 -17.21
N VAL A 9 -13.42 17.22 -16.25
CA VAL A 9 -13.35 16.89 -14.81
C VAL A 9 -14.46 15.93 -14.39
N SER A 10 -14.30 15.29 -13.23
CA SER A 10 -15.33 14.42 -12.65
C SER A 10 -16.64 15.17 -12.42
N ASN A 11 -17.75 14.58 -12.86
CA ASN A 11 -19.10 15.08 -12.58
C ASN A 11 -19.58 14.74 -11.15
N SER A 12 -18.84 13.89 -10.44
CA SER A 12 -19.15 13.45 -9.07
C SER A 12 -18.33 14.24 -8.07
N VAL A 13 -18.97 15.09 -7.26
CA VAL A 13 -18.29 15.95 -6.28
C VAL A 13 -17.54 15.11 -5.26
N GLY A 14 -16.24 15.38 -5.12
CA GLY A 14 -15.34 14.69 -4.17
C GLY A 14 -14.72 13.41 -4.69
N ILE A 15 -15.08 12.95 -5.86
CA ILE A 15 -14.58 11.72 -6.49
C ILE A 15 -13.87 12.07 -7.79
N MET A 16 -12.73 11.41 -8.08
CA MET A 16 -11.97 11.57 -9.32
C MET A 16 -11.19 10.30 -9.63
N HIS A 17 -10.79 10.13 -10.88
CA HIS A 17 -9.77 9.16 -11.28
C HIS A 17 -8.37 9.74 -10.98
N ALA A 18 -7.90 9.54 -9.74
CA ALA A 18 -6.58 10.05 -9.31
C ALA A 18 -5.41 9.20 -9.80
N CYS A 19 -5.65 7.91 -10.09
CA CYS A 19 -4.66 6.94 -10.54
C CYS A 19 -4.74 6.64 -12.05
N GLY A 20 -5.71 7.22 -12.79
CA GLY A 20 -5.81 7.10 -14.25
C GLY A 20 -6.36 5.77 -14.77
N HIS A 21 -7.12 5.04 -13.97
CA HIS A 21 -7.68 3.74 -14.35
C HIS A 21 -8.70 3.84 -15.49
N ASP A 22 -9.35 4.98 -15.69
CA ASP A 22 -10.17 5.28 -16.85
C ASP A 22 -9.36 5.22 -18.16
N GLY A 23 -8.13 5.75 -18.13
CA GLY A 23 -7.18 5.62 -19.24
C GLY A 23 -6.72 4.18 -19.46
N HIS A 24 -6.50 3.40 -18.40
CA HIS A 24 -6.15 1.98 -18.50
C HIS A 24 -7.27 1.18 -19.18
N MET A 25 -8.52 1.43 -18.81
CA MET A 25 -9.68 0.80 -19.47
C MET A 25 -9.77 1.21 -20.96
N ALA A 26 -9.55 2.47 -21.28
CA ALA A 26 -9.57 2.96 -22.66
C ALA A 26 -8.47 2.32 -23.52
N MET A 27 -7.25 2.15 -22.97
CA MET A 27 -6.16 1.44 -23.65
C MET A 27 -6.53 -0.02 -23.94
N LEU A 28 -7.10 -0.71 -22.95
CA LEU A 28 -7.50 -2.11 -23.11
C LEU A 28 -8.62 -2.28 -24.14
N MET A 29 -9.60 -1.36 -24.16
CA MET A 29 -10.66 -1.34 -25.17
C MET A 29 -10.10 -1.09 -26.58
N GLY A 30 -9.15 -0.16 -26.72
CA GLY A 30 -8.47 0.10 -27.99
C GLY A 30 -7.68 -1.11 -28.49
N ALA A 31 -6.98 -1.81 -27.59
CA ALA A 31 -6.29 -3.06 -27.93
C ALA A 31 -7.28 -4.16 -28.37
N ALA A 32 -8.39 -4.31 -27.66
CA ALA A 32 -9.44 -5.26 -28.03
C ALA A 32 -10.02 -4.97 -29.42
N GLN A 33 -10.32 -3.71 -29.73
CA GLN A 33 -10.80 -3.29 -31.03
C GLN A 33 -9.78 -3.62 -32.14
N LYS A 34 -8.51 -3.25 -31.96
CA LYS A 34 -7.45 -3.50 -32.93
C LYS A 34 -7.29 -5.01 -33.19
N LEU A 35 -7.20 -5.81 -32.14
CA LEU A 35 -7.03 -7.27 -32.24
C LEU A 35 -8.27 -7.98 -32.80
N SER A 36 -9.47 -7.41 -32.68
CA SER A 36 -10.67 -7.96 -33.30
C SER A 36 -10.67 -7.80 -34.82
N LEU A 37 -10.02 -6.74 -35.31
CA LEU A 37 -9.90 -6.43 -36.75
C LEU A 37 -8.71 -7.14 -37.42
N ASP A 38 -7.63 -7.33 -36.68
CA ASP A 38 -6.44 -8.05 -37.14
C ASP A 38 -6.18 -9.23 -36.22
N ARG A 39 -6.61 -10.41 -36.67
CA ARG A 39 -6.49 -11.67 -35.91
C ARG A 39 -5.27 -12.51 -36.34
N ASN A 40 -4.22 -11.86 -36.76
CA ASN A 40 -2.97 -12.53 -37.16
C ASN A 40 -2.15 -12.97 -35.95
N PHE A 41 -2.74 -13.83 -35.11
CA PHE A 41 -2.10 -14.48 -33.97
C PHE A 41 -2.66 -15.89 -33.79
N ASP A 42 -1.85 -16.77 -33.20
CA ASP A 42 -2.25 -18.13 -32.86
C ASP A 42 -2.51 -18.20 -31.33
N GLY A 43 -3.73 -18.55 -30.99
CA GLY A 43 -4.14 -18.66 -29.58
C GLY A 43 -5.39 -17.86 -29.21
N ARG A 44 -5.52 -17.55 -27.92
CA ARG A 44 -6.67 -16.85 -27.34
C ARG A 44 -6.18 -15.67 -26.48
N ILE A 45 -6.80 -14.51 -26.67
CA ILE A 45 -6.59 -13.32 -25.86
C ILE A 45 -7.81 -13.12 -24.98
N VAL A 46 -7.59 -12.97 -23.68
CA VAL A 46 -8.62 -12.69 -22.68
C VAL A 46 -8.43 -11.27 -22.17
N PHE A 47 -9.43 -10.42 -22.34
CA PHE A 47 -9.44 -9.05 -21.83
C PHE A 47 -10.05 -9.05 -20.42
N ILE A 48 -9.28 -8.62 -19.42
CA ILE A 48 -9.68 -8.64 -18.01
C ILE A 48 -9.88 -7.20 -17.55
N PHE A 49 -11.10 -6.86 -17.15
CA PHE A 49 -11.44 -5.59 -16.52
C PHE A 49 -11.63 -5.86 -15.03
N GLN A 50 -10.60 -5.59 -14.25
CA GLN A 50 -10.55 -5.88 -12.81
C GLN A 50 -11.31 -4.79 -12.02
N PRO A 51 -12.25 -5.16 -11.15
CA PRO A 51 -12.87 -4.22 -10.21
C PRO A 51 -11.98 -4.00 -8.98
N ASN A 52 -12.26 -2.93 -8.21
CA ASN A 52 -11.73 -2.71 -6.85
C ASN A 52 -10.21 -2.90 -6.70
N GLU A 53 -9.44 -2.30 -7.62
CA GLU A 53 -7.97 -2.44 -7.62
C GLU A 53 -7.34 -1.72 -6.43
N GLU A 54 -7.80 -0.50 -6.07
CA GLU A 54 -7.25 0.36 -5.02
C GLU A 54 -7.26 -0.27 -3.61
N HIS A 55 -8.04 -1.33 -3.41
CA HIS A 55 -8.08 -2.10 -2.16
C HIS A 55 -7.50 -3.52 -2.31
N GLY A 56 -6.90 -3.86 -3.45
CA GLY A 56 -6.30 -5.18 -3.70
C GLY A 56 -7.27 -6.35 -3.79
N LEU A 57 -8.58 -6.14 -3.60
CA LEU A 57 -9.56 -7.22 -3.43
C LEU A 57 -10.13 -7.75 -4.75
N GLY A 58 -10.11 -6.95 -5.82
CA GLY A 58 -10.76 -7.32 -7.06
C GLY A 58 -10.07 -8.47 -7.79
N ALA A 59 -8.76 -8.47 -7.87
CA ALA A 59 -7.99 -9.56 -8.47
C ALA A 59 -8.17 -10.86 -7.67
N GLN A 60 -8.11 -10.79 -6.35
CA GLN A 60 -8.32 -11.94 -5.47
C GLN A 60 -9.69 -12.56 -5.70
N ALA A 61 -10.77 -11.76 -5.70
CA ALA A 61 -12.12 -12.24 -5.96
C ALA A 61 -12.24 -12.94 -7.31
N MET A 62 -11.66 -12.37 -8.38
CA MET A 62 -11.68 -12.99 -9.71
C MET A 62 -10.92 -14.33 -9.74
N ILE A 63 -9.81 -14.44 -9.02
CA ILE A 63 -9.03 -15.69 -8.91
C ILE A 63 -9.84 -16.74 -8.14
N GLU A 64 -10.42 -16.38 -7.01
CA GLU A 64 -11.27 -17.27 -6.19
C GLU A 64 -12.51 -17.75 -6.93
N GLU A 65 -13.06 -16.92 -7.85
CA GLU A 65 -14.15 -17.30 -8.74
C GLU A 65 -13.73 -18.17 -9.94
N GLY A 66 -12.45 -18.56 -10.02
CA GLY A 66 -11.92 -19.50 -11.01
C GLY A 66 -11.47 -18.84 -12.30
N LEU A 67 -10.86 -17.67 -12.28
CA LEU A 67 -10.35 -16.99 -13.47
C LEU A 67 -9.38 -17.88 -14.26
N PHE A 68 -8.41 -18.49 -13.59
CA PHE A 68 -7.38 -19.31 -14.25
C PHE A 68 -7.90 -20.66 -14.70
N GLU A 69 -8.84 -21.25 -13.98
CA GLU A 69 -9.50 -22.51 -14.33
C GLU A 69 -10.38 -22.35 -15.58
N LYS A 70 -11.10 -21.22 -15.67
CA LYS A 70 -12.00 -20.95 -16.82
C LYS A 70 -11.24 -20.62 -18.10
N PHE A 71 -10.10 -19.97 -18.01
CA PHE A 71 -9.45 -19.39 -19.19
C PHE A 71 -8.10 -20.00 -19.54
N SER A 72 -7.48 -20.83 -18.71
CA SER A 72 -6.16 -21.45 -18.95
C SER A 72 -5.13 -20.42 -19.43
N ILE A 73 -4.89 -19.39 -18.62
CA ILE A 73 -4.02 -18.27 -18.96
C ILE A 73 -2.55 -18.70 -18.84
N SER A 74 -1.75 -18.47 -19.88
CA SER A 74 -0.30 -18.77 -19.90
C SER A 74 0.51 -17.58 -19.43
N GLU A 75 0.11 -16.37 -19.82
CA GLU A 75 0.79 -15.12 -19.53
C GLU A 75 -0.24 -14.04 -19.29
N ILE A 76 0.12 -13.06 -18.44
CA ILE A 76 -0.73 -11.90 -18.14
C ILE A 76 0.09 -10.62 -18.26
N TYR A 77 -0.49 -9.60 -18.88
CA TYR A 77 0.12 -8.30 -19.11
C TYR A 77 -0.80 -7.20 -18.61
N ALA A 78 -0.22 -6.16 -18.03
CA ALA A 78 -0.95 -4.95 -17.62
C ALA A 78 -0.10 -3.71 -17.91
N PHE A 79 -0.77 -2.59 -18.20
CA PHE A 79 -0.15 -1.28 -18.34
C PHE A 79 -0.67 -0.35 -17.26
N HIS A 80 0.24 0.47 -16.73
CA HIS A 80 -0.11 1.54 -15.82
C HIS A 80 0.49 2.85 -16.33
N ASN A 81 -0.29 3.93 -16.30
CA ASN A 81 0.22 5.26 -16.63
C ASN A 81 1.21 5.74 -15.56
N LEU A 82 2.23 6.46 -15.99
CA LEU A 82 3.20 7.09 -15.10
C LEU A 82 3.30 8.58 -15.43
N PRO A 83 2.61 9.44 -14.68
CA PRO A 83 2.67 10.88 -14.89
C PRO A 83 4.11 11.41 -14.82
N GLY A 84 4.48 12.30 -15.73
CA GLY A 84 5.81 12.89 -15.82
C GLY A 84 6.76 12.24 -16.83
N SER A 85 6.42 11.05 -17.35
CA SER A 85 7.13 10.45 -18.50
C SER A 85 6.66 11.06 -19.82
N PRO A 86 7.51 11.05 -20.87
CA PRO A 86 7.12 11.50 -22.21
C PRO A 86 5.94 10.71 -22.76
N LEU A 87 5.03 11.39 -23.45
CA LEU A 87 3.87 10.76 -24.09
C LEU A 87 4.32 9.70 -25.12
N GLY A 88 3.76 8.49 -25.01
CA GLY A 88 4.06 7.36 -25.91
C GLY A 88 5.29 6.56 -25.50
N GLU A 89 5.99 6.94 -24.45
CA GLU A 89 7.04 6.11 -23.88
C GLU A 89 6.42 4.95 -23.10
N VAL A 90 6.90 3.74 -23.33
CA VAL A 90 6.56 2.53 -22.58
C VAL A 90 7.84 1.98 -21.97
N SER A 91 7.83 1.76 -20.66
CA SER A 91 8.98 1.22 -19.95
C SER A 91 8.60 -0.01 -19.15
N THR A 92 9.51 -0.96 -19.09
CA THR A 92 9.38 -2.17 -18.28
C THR A 92 10.75 -2.66 -17.84
N ARG A 93 10.78 -3.66 -16.98
CA ARG A 93 11.99 -4.39 -16.61
C ARG A 93 11.66 -5.79 -16.11
N VAL A 94 12.62 -6.67 -16.18
CA VAL A 94 12.58 -7.97 -15.52
C VAL A 94 12.73 -7.78 -14.00
N GLY A 95 12.05 -8.59 -13.23
CA GLY A 95 12.07 -8.55 -11.78
C GLY A 95 11.05 -7.57 -11.21
N GLN A 96 11.29 -7.09 -10.02
CA GLN A 96 10.34 -6.24 -9.30
C GLN A 96 10.10 -4.91 -10.01
N ILE A 97 8.83 -4.59 -10.30
CA ILE A 97 8.39 -3.35 -10.90
C ILE A 97 7.58 -2.47 -9.93
N CYS A 98 6.71 -3.07 -9.09
CA CYS A 98 6.00 -2.37 -8.01
C CYS A 98 6.34 -2.98 -6.65
N SER A 99 6.38 -2.14 -5.62
CA SER A 99 6.54 -2.57 -4.24
C SER A 99 5.23 -3.13 -3.69
N SER A 100 5.32 -3.94 -2.64
CA SER A 100 4.16 -4.29 -1.82
C SER A 100 3.60 -3.07 -1.10
N GLU A 101 2.37 -3.17 -0.62
CA GLU A 101 1.79 -2.25 0.34
C GLU A 101 1.29 -3.00 1.55
N SER A 102 1.70 -2.54 2.72
CA SER A 102 1.15 -3.01 3.99
C SER A 102 0.80 -1.83 4.86
N LEU A 103 -0.35 -1.92 5.51
CA LEU A 103 -0.84 -0.91 6.44
C LEU A 103 -0.72 -1.42 7.86
N PHE A 104 -0.30 -0.56 8.78
CA PHE A 104 -0.32 -0.88 10.19
C PHE A 104 -1.11 0.14 11.00
N GLU A 105 -1.71 -0.35 12.07
CA GLU A 105 -2.39 0.45 13.09
C GLU A 105 -1.95 -0.03 14.46
N ILE A 106 -1.57 0.89 15.36
CA ILE A 106 -1.11 0.62 16.70
C ILE A 106 -1.95 1.44 17.67
N GLU A 107 -2.66 0.78 18.56
CA GLU A 107 -3.46 1.39 19.62
C GLU A 107 -2.66 1.39 20.92
N LEU A 108 -2.59 2.53 21.58
CA LEU A 108 -1.96 2.73 22.87
C LEU A 108 -3.03 3.09 23.92
N ASN A 109 -3.14 2.29 24.97
CA ASN A 109 -4.07 2.48 26.08
C ASN A 109 -3.29 2.69 27.38
N GLY A 110 -3.18 3.95 27.78
CA GLY A 110 -2.49 4.42 28.97
C GLY A 110 -3.46 4.96 30.05
N ILE A 111 -3.04 5.99 30.76
CA ILE A 111 -3.85 6.65 31.80
C ILE A 111 -3.81 8.15 31.57
N GLY A 112 -4.90 8.71 31.11
CA GLY A 112 -5.06 10.16 30.95
C GLY A 112 -5.31 10.88 32.29
N GLY A 113 -5.21 12.21 32.27
CA GLY A 113 -5.47 13.00 33.46
C GLY A 113 -5.14 14.48 33.32
N HIS A 114 -5.14 15.21 34.43
CA HIS A 114 -4.86 16.63 34.40
C HIS A 114 -3.38 16.92 34.08
N SER A 115 -3.12 17.80 33.14
CA SER A 115 -1.78 18.07 32.60
C SER A 115 -0.75 18.54 33.63
N SER A 116 -1.19 19.08 34.80
CA SER A 116 -0.30 19.46 35.90
C SER A 116 0.08 18.29 36.83
N MET A 117 -0.47 17.10 36.61
CA MET A 117 -0.22 15.90 37.42
C MET A 117 0.30 14.72 36.58
N PRO A 118 1.36 14.87 35.75
CA PRO A 118 1.83 13.85 34.85
C PRO A 118 2.35 12.60 35.58
N HIS A 119 2.77 12.70 36.80
CA HIS A 119 3.33 11.61 37.62
C HIS A 119 2.30 10.53 38.00
N VAL A 120 1.01 10.80 37.87
CA VAL A 120 -0.07 9.81 38.09
C VAL A 120 -0.71 9.33 36.79
N CYS A 121 -0.19 9.77 35.65
CA CYS A 121 -0.68 9.45 34.33
C CYS A 121 0.31 8.53 33.60
N LYS A 122 -0.16 7.91 32.52
CA LYS A 122 0.65 7.22 31.50
C LYS A 122 0.33 7.89 30.17
N ASP A 123 1.12 8.94 29.86
CA ASP A 123 0.87 9.84 28.73
C ASP A 123 1.17 9.19 27.40
N VAL A 124 0.12 8.76 26.72
CA VAL A 124 0.25 8.03 25.42
C VAL A 124 0.77 8.91 24.29
N ILE A 125 0.76 10.25 24.41
CA ILE A 125 1.39 11.12 23.41
C ILE A 125 2.91 11.04 23.54
N ALA A 126 3.46 11.10 24.74
CA ALA A 126 4.89 10.95 24.99
C ALA A 126 5.37 9.55 24.60
N ILE A 127 4.67 8.51 25.08
CA ILE A 127 4.98 7.10 24.79
C ILE A 127 4.87 6.79 23.28
N GLY A 128 3.81 7.26 22.63
CA GLY A 128 3.62 7.07 21.18
C GLY A 128 4.68 7.79 20.34
N SER A 129 5.13 8.97 20.80
CA SER A 129 6.23 9.68 20.13
C SER A 129 7.54 8.91 20.21
N GLU A 130 7.84 8.28 21.33
CA GLU A 130 8.99 7.37 21.48
C GLU A 130 8.88 6.16 20.55
N LEU A 131 7.71 5.51 20.48
CA LEU A 131 7.47 4.41 19.57
C LEU A 131 7.65 4.83 18.10
N ILE A 132 7.11 5.99 17.70
CA ILE A 132 7.26 6.52 16.33
C ILE A 132 8.75 6.69 15.98
N MET A 133 9.54 7.24 16.88
CA MET A 133 10.99 7.40 16.66
C MET A 133 11.70 6.05 16.59
N SER A 134 11.30 5.09 17.41
CA SER A 134 11.83 3.73 17.38
C SER A 134 11.52 3.03 16.06
N LEU A 135 10.29 3.14 15.54
CA LEU A 135 9.88 2.58 14.25
C LEU A 135 10.76 3.08 13.09
N GLN A 136 11.22 4.35 13.10
CA GLN A 136 12.12 4.86 12.07
C GLN A 136 13.47 4.12 12.05
N THR A 137 13.86 3.52 13.16
CA THR A 137 15.12 2.75 13.22
C THR A 137 15.04 1.42 12.49
N ILE A 138 13.85 0.91 12.20
CA ILE A 138 13.66 -0.32 11.42
C ILE A 138 14.36 -0.18 10.07
N ILE A 139 14.01 0.84 9.30
CA ILE A 139 14.60 1.08 7.98
C ILE A 139 16.08 1.43 8.10
N SER A 140 16.42 2.34 9.02
CA SER A 140 17.77 2.90 9.07
C SER A 140 18.81 2.01 9.77
N ARG A 141 18.40 1.02 10.57
CA ARG A 141 19.31 0.23 11.45
C ARG A 141 19.09 -1.26 11.42
N LYS A 142 17.97 -1.76 10.93
CA LYS A 142 17.64 -3.19 10.98
C LYS A 142 17.58 -3.83 9.60
N LEU A 143 17.28 -3.07 8.56
CA LEU A 143 17.29 -3.55 7.18
C LEU A 143 18.63 -3.33 6.50
N SER A 144 18.89 -4.12 5.45
CA SER A 144 20.03 -3.90 4.57
C SER A 144 19.94 -2.53 3.88
N PRO A 145 21.04 -1.79 3.72
CA PRO A 145 21.01 -0.50 3.00
C PRO A 145 20.46 -0.57 1.58
N GLY A 146 20.50 -1.75 0.95
CA GLY A 146 19.97 -2.00 -0.40
C GLY A 146 18.51 -2.44 -0.45
N SER A 147 17.81 -2.61 0.68
CA SER A 147 16.43 -3.12 0.70
C SER A 147 15.48 -2.22 -0.09
N GLY A 148 15.67 -0.90 0.00
CA GLY A 148 14.77 0.09 -0.60
C GLY A 148 13.36 0.06 -0.02
N ALA A 149 13.20 -0.47 1.20
CA ALA A 149 11.96 -0.44 1.93
C ALA A 149 11.65 0.96 2.48
N VAL A 150 10.38 1.25 2.65
CA VAL A 150 9.87 2.49 3.26
C VAL A 150 8.94 2.12 4.40
N LEU A 151 9.03 2.84 5.51
CA LEU A 151 8.07 2.82 6.60
C LEU A 151 7.73 4.27 6.95
N SER A 152 6.46 4.63 6.83
CA SER A 152 5.97 5.96 7.12
C SER A 152 4.86 5.90 8.15
N VAL A 153 4.97 6.68 9.22
CA VAL A 153 3.83 6.97 10.09
C VAL A 153 3.06 8.11 9.43
N THR A 154 1.77 7.89 9.19
CA THR A 154 0.91 8.83 8.45
C THR A 154 -0.13 9.51 9.32
N GLU A 155 -0.50 8.89 10.44
CA GLU A 155 -1.46 9.46 11.39
C GLU A 155 -1.01 9.19 12.83
N PHE A 156 -1.25 10.17 13.70
CA PHE A 156 -1.16 10.04 15.14
C PHE A 156 -2.33 10.80 15.78
N ILE A 157 -3.31 10.05 16.26
CA ILE A 157 -4.58 10.56 16.78
C ILE A 157 -4.65 10.25 18.26
N SER A 158 -5.08 11.20 19.09
CA SER A 158 -5.25 10.99 20.53
C SER A 158 -6.52 11.64 21.06
N ASP A 159 -6.97 11.21 22.24
CA ASP A 159 -8.11 11.74 22.96
C ASP A 159 -7.76 12.94 23.88
N GLY A 160 -6.50 13.38 23.87
CA GLY A 160 -6.01 14.49 24.66
C GLY A 160 -6.67 15.84 24.34
N GLN A 161 -6.61 16.75 25.31
CA GLN A 161 -7.10 18.11 25.14
C GLN A 161 -6.08 19.12 25.74
N ARG A 162 -6.33 20.42 25.55
CA ARG A 162 -5.39 21.47 25.92
C ARG A 162 -4.78 21.34 27.34
N ASN A 163 -5.55 20.84 28.31
CA ASN A 163 -5.14 20.68 29.70
C ASN A 163 -5.38 19.26 30.24
N ILE A 164 -5.60 18.28 29.34
CA ILE A 164 -5.84 16.88 29.66
C ILE A 164 -4.82 16.03 28.87
N LEU A 165 -4.00 15.27 29.61
CA LEU A 165 -3.13 14.25 29.03
C LEU A 165 -3.96 13.13 28.45
N ALA A 166 -3.60 12.69 27.25
CA ALA A 166 -4.27 11.62 26.56
C ALA A 166 -4.15 10.28 27.29
N GLY A 167 -5.24 9.55 27.40
CA GLY A 167 -5.29 8.17 27.88
C GLY A 167 -5.31 7.15 26.77
N SER A 168 -5.62 7.56 25.55
CA SER A 168 -5.69 6.69 24.39
C SER A 168 -5.10 7.39 23.16
N ALA A 169 -4.38 6.64 22.32
CA ALA A 169 -3.89 7.13 21.04
C ALA A 169 -3.82 6.00 20.01
N VAL A 170 -3.93 6.40 18.73
CA VAL A 170 -3.78 5.50 17.57
C VAL A 170 -2.70 6.06 16.65
N ILE A 171 -1.77 5.20 16.27
CA ILE A 171 -0.72 5.46 15.28
C ILE A 171 -1.02 4.61 14.06
N LYS A 172 -1.07 5.23 12.86
CA LYS A 172 -1.23 4.51 11.60
C LYS A 172 -0.07 4.77 10.68
N GLY A 173 0.20 3.82 9.80
CA GLY A 173 1.26 3.98 8.83
C GLY A 173 1.21 3.00 7.68
N ASP A 174 2.13 3.23 6.74
CA ASP A 174 2.31 2.50 5.51
C ASP A 174 3.73 1.92 5.43
N VAL A 175 3.82 0.69 4.93
CA VAL A 175 5.08 -0.01 4.69
C VAL A 175 5.13 -0.46 3.24
N ARG A 176 6.23 -0.12 2.55
CA ARG A 176 6.52 -0.57 1.17
C ARG A 176 7.76 -1.42 1.15
N THR A 177 7.69 -2.60 0.56
CA THR A 177 8.85 -3.49 0.41
C THR A 177 9.00 -4.02 -1.01
N LYS A 178 10.21 -4.51 -1.31
CA LYS A 178 10.55 -5.10 -2.61
C LYS A 178 10.54 -6.62 -2.59
N ASN A 179 10.39 -7.21 -1.42
CA ASN A 179 10.40 -8.66 -1.23
C ASN A 179 9.71 -9.02 0.11
N SER A 180 9.24 -10.26 0.20
CA SER A 180 8.53 -10.77 1.37
C SER A 180 9.42 -10.84 2.62
N ALA A 181 10.70 -11.15 2.48
CA ALA A 181 11.60 -11.29 3.62
C ALA A 181 11.78 -9.98 4.41
N ASP A 182 11.92 -8.84 3.69
CA ASP A 182 11.97 -7.52 4.33
C ASP A 182 10.62 -7.16 4.96
N ARG A 183 9.50 -7.51 4.32
CA ARG A 183 8.15 -7.28 4.86
C ARG A 183 7.94 -8.03 6.18
N ASP A 184 8.22 -9.34 6.19
CA ASP A 184 8.06 -10.21 7.36
C ASP A 184 8.98 -9.75 8.51
N LEU A 185 10.20 -9.29 8.18
CA LEU A 185 11.11 -8.71 9.15
C LEU A 185 10.58 -7.43 9.77
N ILE A 186 10.02 -6.51 8.94
CA ILE A 186 9.43 -5.25 9.42
C ILE A 186 8.26 -5.53 10.34
N GLU A 187 7.32 -6.40 9.95
CA GLU A 187 6.19 -6.80 10.78
C GLU A 187 6.64 -7.33 12.16
N ASN A 188 7.58 -8.26 12.16
CA ASN A 188 8.14 -8.82 13.40
C ASN A 188 8.84 -7.76 14.28
N LEU A 189 9.49 -6.76 13.67
CA LEU A 189 10.13 -5.69 14.41
C LEU A 189 9.11 -4.70 14.98
N ILE A 190 8.04 -4.41 14.27
CA ILE A 190 6.90 -3.61 14.78
C ILE A 190 6.32 -4.30 16.02
N ASP A 191 6.00 -5.59 15.91
CA ASP A 191 5.49 -6.40 17.04
C ASP A 191 6.40 -6.30 18.27
N LYS A 192 7.72 -6.54 18.11
CA LYS A 192 8.69 -6.45 19.21
C LYS A 192 8.78 -5.05 19.82
N MET A 193 8.69 -4.00 19.02
CA MET A 193 8.71 -2.63 19.53
C MET A 193 7.44 -2.32 20.30
N CYS A 194 6.28 -2.76 19.84
CA CYS A 194 5.01 -2.66 20.57
C CYS A 194 5.07 -3.39 21.92
N GLN A 195 5.58 -4.60 21.94
CA GLN A 195 5.77 -5.37 23.18
C GLN A 195 6.77 -4.68 24.14
N GLY A 196 7.86 -4.12 23.60
CA GLY A 196 8.86 -3.39 24.38
C GLY A 196 8.26 -2.16 25.08
N ILE A 197 7.58 -1.31 24.32
CA ILE A 197 6.90 -0.10 24.84
C ILE A 197 5.81 -0.47 25.87
N ALA A 198 5.01 -1.50 25.59
CA ALA A 198 3.98 -1.98 26.50
C ALA A 198 4.58 -2.38 27.86
N THR A 199 5.70 -3.09 27.83
CA THR A 199 6.40 -3.55 29.05
C THR A 199 7.06 -2.40 29.80
N GLU A 200 7.77 -1.52 29.09
CA GLU A 200 8.52 -0.41 29.70
C GLU A 200 7.61 0.60 30.42
N HIS A 201 6.50 0.94 29.76
CA HIS A 201 5.55 1.95 30.28
C HIS A 201 4.35 1.33 31.02
N GLU A 202 4.29 -0.02 31.11
CA GLU A 202 3.19 -0.77 31.74
C GLU A 202 1.82 -0.33 31.21
N ILE A 203 1.68 -0.22 29.88
CA ILE A 203 0.44 0.10 29.18
C ILE A 203 0.00 -1.07 28.31
N GLU A 204 -1.26 -1.07 27.89
CA GLU A 204 -1.75 -1.98 26.88
C GLU A 204 -1.45 -1.42 25.48
N VAL A 205 -0.87 -2.25 24.62
CA VAL A 205 -0.61 -1.92 23.22
C VAL A 205 -1.16 -3.03 22.33
N ASN A 206 -2.07 -2.68 21.45
CA ASN A 206 -2.61 -3.56 20.42
C ASN A 206 -2.12 -3.09 19.05
N HIS A 207 -1.85 -4.03 18.14
CA HIS A 207 -1.49 -3.64 16.78
C HIS A 207 -2.03 -4.64 15.77
N ILE A 208 -2.23 -4.14 14.55
CA ILE A 208 -2.52 -4.92 13.36
C ILE A 208 -1.54 -4.54 12.26
N PHE A 209 -1.23 -5.50 11.39
CA PHE A 209 -0.41 -5.31 10.20
C PHE A 209 -1.07 -6.09 9.06
N ASN A 210 -1.57 -5.39 8.05
CA ASN A 210 -2.27 -5.98 6.92
C ASN A 210 -1.51 -5.71 5.64
N THR A 211 -1.16 -6.76 4.89
CA THR A 211 -0.63 -6.62 3.54
C THR A 211 -1.80 -6.55 2.56
N GLU A 212 -2.00 -5.37 1.95
CA GLU A 212 -3.05 -5.13 0.97
C GLU A 212 -2.72 -5.83 -0.35
N PHE A 213 -1.46 -5.71 -0.80
CA PHE A 213 -0.95 -6.42 -1.96
C PHE A 213 0.57 -6.64 -1.88
N ILE A 214 0.98 -7.72 -2.51
CA ILE A 214 2.40 -8.09 -2.60
C ILE A 214 3.09 -7.34 -3.73
N GLU A 215 4.42 -7.41 -3.77
CA GLU A 215 5.23 -6.85 -4.85
C GLU A 215 4.91 -7.48 -6.21
N THR A 216 4.89 -6.66 -7.26
CA THR A 216 4.76 -7.12 -8.64
C THR A 216 6.13 -7.45 -9.22
N ILE A 217 6.31 -8.69 -9.63
CA ILE A 217 7.57 -9.23 -10.16
C ILE A 217 7.35 -9.71 -11.58
N ASN A 218 7.96 -9.05 -12.55
CA ASN A 218 7.90 -9.43 -13.95
C ASN A 218 8.82 -10.63 -14.24
N ALA A 219 8.26 -11.66 -14.83
CA ALA A 219 9.02 -12.81 -15.31
C ALA A 219 9.88 -12.45 -16.53
N GLN A 220 11.03 -13.12 -16.70
CA GLN A 220 11.98 -12.87 -17.78
C GLN A 220 11.32 -12.99 -19.16
N VAL A 221 10.73 -14.15 -19.47
CA VAL A 221 10.23 -14.46 -20.80
C VAL A 221 9.13 -13.51 -21.26
N PRO A 222 8.03 -13.25 -20.50
CA PRO A 222 7.03 -12.28 -20.90
C PRO A 222 7.60 -10.86 -21.06
N THR A 223 8.58 -10.48 -20.24
CA THR A 223 9.22 -9.17 -20.34
C THR A 223 10.04 -9.03 -21.63
N ASP A 224 10.80 -10.05 -22.00
CA ASP A 224 11.60 -10.03 -23.23
C ASP A 224 10.74 -9.98 -24.51
N ILE A 225 9.47 -10.43 -24.42
CA ILE A 225 8.54 -10.38 -25.55
C ILE A 225 8.06 -8.93 -25.80
N VAL A 226 7.96 -8.10 -24.77
CA VAL A 226 7.43 -6.73 -24.90
C VAL A 226 8.51 -5.65 -25.06
N ILE A 227 9.79 -5.98 -24.88
CA ILE A 227 10.93 -5.10 -25.16
C ILE A 227 11.33 -5.23 -26.64
#